data_91dc6a6fb91249f7ef65073f3d2c2691
#
_entry.id   91dc6a6fb91249f7ef65073f3d2c2691
#
_cell.length_a   1.000
_cell.length_b   1.000
_cell.length_c   1.000
_cell.angle_alpha   90.00
_cell.angle_beta   90.00
_cell.angle_gamma   90.00
#
_symmetry.space_group_name_H-M   'P 1'
#
loop_
_entity.id
_entity.type
_entity.pdbx_description
1 polymer ?
#
loop_
_entity_poly.entity_id
_entity_poly.type
_entity_poly.pdbx_seq_one_letter_code
_entity_poly.pdbx_strand_id
1 'polypeptide(L)'
;MLNYNNNKIIAIGDIHGDYYIFIELLKMAKVMSSDLKWIGKDTFVIQLGDTLDGKRPDINIDSKYLKTTGEIEITNLILNLDKQAKKQGGKVISILGNHELYPYYYYNDQSFNDKYVKTSDLENYKKLYKVSRFKYYKPGEGDGAKLLGQTRPLIIQLGKFIFCHGSLSKEFLELCIKNNLKKTSNSNFVDITKLNKIVSDWLIGNTKKVPFFINSSDNINPLFNRNLTNPKSLNKTECINLVDSVLQYFNNGQYLVMGHST
;
A
#
# COMPACT_ATOMS: atom_id res chain seq x y z
N MET A 1 -6.53 12.69 11.20
CA MET A 1 -6.94 13.07 9.83
C MET A 1 -5.79 13.82 9.20
N LEU A 2 -5.44 13.53 7.94
CA LEU A 2 -4.38 14.29 7.25
C LEU A 2 -4.96 15.67 6.89
N ASN A 3 -4.29 16.75 7.30
CA ASN A 3 -4.66 18.10 6.89
C ASN A 3 -4.23 18.30 5.44
N TYR A 4 -5.18 18.22 4.52
CA TYR A 4 -4.98 18.44 3.09
C TYR A 4 -5.58 19.81 2.72
N ASN A 5 -4.73 20.74 2.32
CA ASN A 5 -5.07 22.12 1.97
C ASN A 5 -4.87 22.39 0.46
N ASN A 6 -5.37 21.50 -0.40
CA ASN A 6 -5.15 21.55 -1.85
C ASN A 6 -3.66 21.47 -2.27
N ASN A 7 -2.83 20.82 -1.47
CA ASN A 7 -1.45 20.55 -1.80
C ASN A 7 -1.33 19.75 -3.12
N LYS A 8 -0.21 19.90 -3.80
CA LYS A 8 0.12 19.03 -4.94
C LYS A 8 0.19 17.58 -4.45
N ILE A 9 -0.48 16.67 -5.17
CA ILE A 9 -0.43 15.24 -4.90
C ILE A 9 0.31 14.54 -6.05
N ILE A 10 1.17 13.61 -5.70
CA ILE A 10 1.85 12.70 -6.62
C ILE A 10 1.53 11.29 -6.18
N ALA A 11 0.97 10.47 -7.08
CA ALA A 11 0.77 9.05 -6.87
C ALA A 11 1.89 8.28 -7.58
N ILE A 12 2.45 7.28 -6.91
CA ILE A 12 3.45 6.35 -7.46
C ILE A 12 2.90 4.94 -7.28
N GLY A 13 2.83 4.17 -8.36
CA GLY A 13 2.34 2.79 -8.34
C GLY A 13 3.31 1.80 -7.69
N ASP A 14 3.12 0.54 -8.02
CA ASP A 14 3.84 -0.61 -7.51
C ASP A 14 5.33 -0.54 -7.84
N ILE A 15 6.19 -0.82 -6.86
CA ILE A 15 7.65 -0.68 -6.97
C ILE A 15 8.38 -2.03 -6.94
N HIS A 16 7.84 -3.01 -6.22
CA HIS A 16 8.39 -4.36 -6.17
C HIS A 16 9.90 -4.43 -5.91
N GLY A 17 10.36 -3.82 -4.83
CA GLY A 17 11.77 -3.86 -4.44
C GLY A 17 12.74 -3.20 -5.42
N ASP A 18 12.27 -2.40 -6.40
CA ASP A 18 13.14 -1.67 -7.30
C ASP A 18 13.49 -0.29 -6.74
N TYR A 19 14.51 -0.26 -5.91
CA TYR A 19 14.98 0.95 -5.25
C TYR A 19 15.43 2.04 -6.23
N TYR A 20 16.05 1.65 -7.35
CA TYR A 20 16.56 2.62 -8.33
C TYR A 20 15.42 3.27 -9.11
N ILE A 21 14.45 2.50 -9.57
CA ILE A 21 13.24 3.06 -10.21
C ILE A 21 12.52 4.01 -9.25
N PHE A 22 12.38 3.64 -7.97
CA PHE A 22 11.73 4.50 -6.99
C PHE A 22 12.44 5.84 -6.82
N ILE A 23 13.79 5.83 -6.73
CA ILE A 23 14.61 7.05 -6.70
C ILE A 23 14.37 7.91 -7.95
N GLU A 24 14.41 7.32 -9.13
CA GLU A 24 14.24 8.07 -10.38
C GLU A 24 12.82 8.67 -10.49
N LEU A 25 11.79 7.94 -10.10
CA LEU A 25 10.41 8.46 -10.05
C LEU A 25 10.29 9.66 -9.10
N LEU A 26 10.90 9.62 -7.91
CA LEU A 26 10.89 10.73 -6.96
C LEU A 26 11.66 11.96 -7.48
N LYS A 27 12.78 11.76 -8.20
CA LYS A 27 13.52 12.83 -8.87
C LYS A 27 12.72 13.44 -10.03
N MET A 28 12.14 12.61 -10.90
CA MET A 28 11.28 13.05 -12.00
C MET A 28 10.08 13.87 -11.50
N ALA A 29 9.50 13.45 -10.38
CA ALA A 29 8.42 14.17 -9.70
C ALA A 29 8.89 15.49 -9.06
N LYS A 30 10.20 15.76 -9.04
CA LYS A 30 10.83 16.94 -8.43
C LYS A 30 10.51 17.09 -6.93
N VAL A 31 10.45 15.96 -6.23
CA VAL A 31 10.22 15.92 -4.77
C VAL A 31 11.47 15.49 -3.99
N MET A 32 12.44 14.92 -4.68
CA MET A 32 13.70 14.48 -4.10
C MET A 32 14.88 14.94 -4.95
N SER A 33 15.94 15.39 -4.29
CA SER A 33 17.22 15.78 -4.93
C SER A 33 18.13 14.58 -5.20
N SER A 34 19.23 14.79 -5.92
CA SER A 34 20.22 13.74 -6.22
C SER A 34 20.90 13.17 -4.97
N ASP A 35 21.00 13.94 -3.89
CA ASP A 35 21.54 13.52 -2.59
C ASP A 35 20.47 12.97 -1.64
N LEU A 36 19.34 12.49 -2.20
CA LEU A 36 18.22 11.84 -1.52
C LEU A 36 17.54 12.70 -0.43
N LYS A 37 17.53 14.02 -0.61
CA LYS A 37 16.85 14.94 0.29
C LYS A 37 15.52 15.39 -0.28
N TRP A 38 14.57 15.65 0.61
CA TRP A 38 13.27 16.21 0.26
C TRP A 38 13.39 17.64 -0.25
N ILE A 39 12.84 17.89 -1.42
CA ILE A 39 12.73 19.22 -2.06
C ILE A 39 11.29 19.55 -2.50
N GLY A 40 10.35 18.65 -2.16
CA GLY A 40 8.95 18.72 -2.61
C GLY A 40 8.09 19.75 -1.88
N LYS A 41 8.67 20.52 -0.96
CA LYS A 41 7.94 21.50 -0.13
C LYS A 41 6.73 20.83 0.55
N ASP A 42 5.53 21.35 0.38
CA ASP A 42 4.26 20.89 0.91
C ASP A 42 3.57 19.81 0.06
N THR A 43 4.25 19.26 -0.95
CA THR A 43 3.73 18.18 -1.80
C THR A 43 3.44 16.91 -0.99
N PHE A 44 2.34 16.22 -1.35
CA PHE A 44 2.02 14.89 -0.84
C PHE A 44 2.39 13.83 -1.87
N VAL A 45 3.21 12.87 -1.48
CA VAL A 45 3.54 11.69 -2.28
C VAL A 45 2.83 10.50 -1.68
N ILE A 46 2.00 9.82 -2.48
CA ILE A 46 1.28 8.60 -2.11
C ILE A 46 1.82 7.46 -2.96
N GLN A 47 2.58 6.55 -2.35
CA GLN A 47 2.99 5.31 -2.97
C GLN A 47 1.90 4.26 -2.73
N LEU A 48 1.44 3.60 -3.79
CA LEU A 48 0.18 2.84 -3.83
C LEU A 48 0.32 1.36 -3.42
N GLY A 49 1.29 1.02 -2.58
CA GLY A 49 1.52 -0.35 -2.11
C GLY A 49 2.47 -1.14 -3.00
N ASP A 50 2.68 -2.41 -2.66
CA ASP A 50 3.57 -3.32 -3.37
C ASP A 50 5.01 -2.79 -3.49
N THR A 51 5.60 -2.49 -2.34
CA THR A 51 7.04 -2.16 -2.25
C THR A 51 7.91 -3.40 -2.10
N LEU A 52 7.31 -4.55 -1.76
CA LEU A 52 7.98 -5.83 -1.53
C LEU A 52 7.96 -6.72 -2.79
N ASP A 53 8.67 -7.86 -2.71
CA ASP A 53 8.71 -8.93 -3.71
C ASP A 53 9.30 -8.50 -5.05
N GLY A 54 10.62 -8.35 -5.05
CA GLY A 54 11.42 -7.78 -6.15
C GLY A 54 11.62 -8.67 -7.37
N LYS A 55 11.22 -9.95 -7.35
CA LYS A 55 11.15 -10.78 -8.54
C LYS A 55 9.76 -10.68 -9.17
N ARG A 56 9.73 -10.47 -10.48
CA ARG A 56 8.49 -10.44 -11.27
C ARG A 56 8.64 -11.51 -12.35
N PRO A 57 8.11 -12.75 -12.12
CA PRO A 57 8.30 -13.86 -13.04
C PRO A 57 7.72 -13.59 -14.43
N ASP A 58 6.75 -12.70 -14.54
CA ASP A 58 6.05 -12.35 -15.78
C ASP A 58 6.74 -11.19 -16.55
N ILE A 59 7.83 -10.64 -16.00
CA ILE A 59 8.58 -9.53 -16.61
C ILE A 59 10.04 -9.94 -16.74
N ASN A 60 10.61 -9.72 -17.91
CA ASN A 60 12.05 -9.93 -18.12
C ASN A 60 12.85 -8.82 -17.43
N ILE A 61 13.30 -9.10 -16.21
CA ILE A 61 14.09 -8.16 -15.40
C ILE A 61 15.58 -8.44 -15.66
N ASP A 62 16.35 -7.39 -15.98
CA ASP A 62 17.80 -7.49 -16.11
C ASP A 62 18.42 -8.07 -14.83
N SER A 63 19.21 -9.11 -14.99
CA SER A 63 19.83 -9.89 -13.89
C SER A 63 20.62 -9.03 -12.89
N LYS A 64 21.14 -7.87 -13.33
CA LYS A 64 21.84 -6.92 -12.44
C LYS A 64 20.93 -6.37 -11.35
N TYR A 65 19.64 -6.14 -11.64
CA TYR A 65 18.67 -5.65 -10.65
C TYR A 65 18.23 -6.73 -9.66
N LEU A 66 18.25 -8.01 -10.06
CA LEU A 66 17.93 -9.13 -9.18
C LEU A 66 18.97 -9.35 -8.07
N LYS A 67 20.19 -8.82 -8.25
CA LYS A 67 21.30 -8.92 -7.27
C LYS A 67 21.32 -7.77 -6.27
N THR A 68 20.49 -6.74 -6.46
CA THR A 68 20.44 -5.58 -5.57
C THR A 68 19.35 -5.77 -4.52
N THR A 69 19.63 -5.37 -3.28
CA THR A 69 18.59 -5.23 -2.25
C THR A 69 17.68 -4.06 -2.59
N GLY A 70 16.45 -4.06 -2.06
CA GLY A 70 15.52 -2.98 -2.37
C GLY A 70 14.40 -2.80 -1.35
N GLU A 71 13.87 -3.89 -0.76
CA GLU A 71 12.70 -3.82 0.10
C GLU A 71 12.94 -2.96 1.36
N ILE A 72 14.08 -3.16 2.02
CA ILE A 72 14.45 -2.43 3.24
C ILE A 72 14.84 -1.00 2.89
N GLU A 73 15.60 -0.83 1.82
CA GLU A 73 16.08 0.47 1.33
C GLU A 73 14.90 1.39 0.94
N ILE A 74 13.90 0.87 0.22
CA ILE A 74 12.67 1.61 -0.12
C ILE A 74 11.93 2.02 1.14
N THR A 75 11.74 1.09 2.08
CA THR A 75 11.06 1.38 3.34
C THR A 75 11.76 2.49 4.11
N ASN A 76 13.10 2.41 4.25
CA ASN A 76 13.88 3.42 4.93
C ASN A 76 13.85 4.78 4.22
N LEU A 77 13.89 4.79 2.89
CA LEU A 77 13.79 6.01 2.09
C LEU A 77 12.44 6.70 2.30
N ILE A 78 11.33 5.95 2.24
CA ILE A 78 9.98 6.48 2.50
C ILE A 78 9.91 7.14 3.87
N LEU A 79 10.36 6.45 4.92
CA LEU A 79 10.33 6.96 6.29
C LEU A 79 11.20 8.22 6.46
N ASN A 80 12.38 8.23 5.85
CA ASN A 80 13.29 9.37 5.91
C ASN A 80 12.71 10.59 5.17
N LEU A 81 12.19 10.39 3.97
CA LEU A 81 11.56 11.47 3.19
C LEU A 81 10.29 11.99 3.88
N ASP A 82 9.45 11.12 4.48
CA ASP A 82 8.29 11.56 5.26
C ASP A 82 8.67 12.45 6.44
N LYS A 83 9.75 12.08 7.17
CA LYS A 83 10.29 12.90 8.26
C LYS A 83 10.76 14.28 7.79
N GLN A 84 11.36 14.36 6.59
CA GLN A 84 11.81 15.62 6.01
C GLN A 84 10.63 16.43 5.45
N ALA A 85 9.70 15.79 4.73
CA ALA A 85 8.51 16.41 4.14
C ALA A 85 7.63 17.09 5.20
N LYS A 86 7.38 16.41 6.32
CA LYS A 86 6.60 16.95 7.45
C LYS A 86 7.10 18.30 7.97
N LYS A 87 8.39 18.55 7.92
CA LYS A 87 8.98 19.84 8.35
C LYS A 87 8.64 21.00 7.42
N GLN A 88 8.17 20.67 6.19
CA GLN A 88 7.82 21.64 5.16
C GLN A 88 6.32 21.60 4.82
N GLY A 89 5.49 20.96 5.64
CA GLY A 89 4.05 20.82 5.40
C GLY A 89 3.68 19.72 4.38
N GLY A 90 4.65 19.00 3.84
CA GLY A 90 4.48 17.90 2.91
C GLY A 90 4.30 16.55 3.63
N LYS A 91 4.17 15.48 2.81
CA LYS A 91 3.96 14.12 3.32
C LYS A 91 4.45 13.09 2.30
N VAL A 92 5.04 11.99 2.80
CA VAL A 92 5.30 10.79 2.00
C VAL A 92 4.65 9.62 2.70
N ILE A 93 3.70 8.98 2.03
CA ILE A 93 2.93 7.85 2.58
C ILE A 93 3.01 6.70 1.59
N SER A 94 3.30 5.50 2.07
CA SER A 94 3.04 4.26 1.35
C SER A 94 1.80 3.61 1.95
N ILE A 95 0.88 3.13 1.12
CA ILE A 95 -0.26 2.33 1.58
C ILE A 95 0.08 0.85 1.52
N LEU A 96 -0.76 0.01 2.12
CA LEU A 96 -0.62 -1.44 2.02
C LEU A 96 -1.03 -1.92 0.63
N GLY A 97 -0.21 -2.78 0.03
CA GLY A 97 -0.55 -3.61 -1.11
C GLY A 97 -0.66 -5.08 -0.71
N ASN A 98 -1.00 -5.96 -1.65
CA ASN A 98 -1.10 -7.39 -1.37
C ASN A 98 0.28 -8.02 -1.10
N HIS A 99 1.35 -7.51 -1.71
CA HIS A 99 2.71 -8.00 -1.48
C HIS A 99 3.24 -7.68 -0.08
N GLU A 100 2.77 -6.63 0.58
CA GLU A 100 3.07 -6.39 2.00
C GLU A 100 2.49 -7.48 2.90
N LEU A 101 1.41 -8.17 2.48
CA LEU A 101 0.77 -9.25 3.25
C LEU A 101 1.11 -10.65 2.75
N TYR A 102 1.80 -10.81 1.65
CA TYR A 102 2.25 -12.13 1.18
C TYR A 102 3.08 -12.89 2.21
N PRO A 103 3.96 -12.28 3.04
CA PRO A 103 4.60 -12.99 4.14
C PRO A 103 3.64 -13.63 5.16
N TYR A 104 2.41 -13.11 5.28
CA TYR A 104 1.35 -13.74 6.09
C TYR A 104 0.70 -14.90 5.35
N TYR A 105 0.29 -14.71 4.08
CA TYR A 105 -0.40 -15.74 3.30
C TYR A 105 0.48 -16.94 2.99
N TYR A 106 1.75 -16.71 2.71
CA TYR A 106 2.73 -17.70 2.28
C TYR A 106 3.81 -17.96 3.35
N TYR A 107 3.41 -17.88 4.62
CA TYR A 107 4.33 -18.11 5.73
C TYR A 107 4.96 -19.51 5.65
N ASN A 108 6.31 -19.55 5.63
CA ASN A 108 7.13 -20.76 5.42
C ASN A 108 7.01 -21.42 4.03
N ASP A 109 6.42 -20.77 3.05
CA ASP A 109 6.41 -21.27 1.67
C ASP A 109 7.72 -20.88 0.96
N GLN A 110 8.64 -21.84 0.84
CA GLN A 110 9.92 -21.62 0.16
C GLN A 110 9.73 -21.40 -1.34
N SER A 111 8.74 -22.04 -1.96
CA SER A 111 8.47 -21.89 -3.40
C SER A 111 8.04 -20.46 -3.75
N PHE A 112 7.33 -19.80 -2.86
CA PHE A 112 7.00 -18.38 -2.97
C PHE A 112 8.26 -17.49 -2.96
N ASN A 113 9.18 -17.72 -2.00
CA ASN A 113 10.44 -16.99 -1.94
C ASN A 113 11.24 -17.14 -3.25
N ASP A 114 11.37 -18.37 -3.74
CA ASP A 114 12.15 -18.66 -4.94
C ASP A 114 11.56 -17.96 -6.17
N LYS A 115 10.23 -17.82 -6.22
CA LYS A 115 9.52 -17.20 -7.33
C LYS A 115 9.49 -15.67 -7.26
N TYR A 116 9.26 -15.07 -6.10
CA TYR A 116 8.92 -13.64 -5.98
C TYR A 116 9.95 -12.80 -5.23
N VAL A 117 10.81 -13.39 -4.40
CA VAL A 117 11.73 -12.65 -3.54
C VAL A 117 13.16 -12.75 -4.04
N LYS A 118 13.87 -11.63 -4.12
CA LYS A 118 15.30 -11.62 -4.46
C LYS A 118 16.10 -12.29 -3.33
N THR A 119 17.06 -13.14 -3.71
CA THR A 119 17.96 -13.79 -2.75
C THR A 119 18.71 -12.76 -1.90
N SER A 120 19.15 -11.66 -2.52
CA SER A 120 19.81 -10.55 -1.83
C SER A 120 18.92 -9.90 -0.75
N ASP A 121 17.61 -9.78 -0.97
CA ASP A 121 16.69 -9.28 0.05
C ASP A 121 16.54 -10.28 1.21
N LEU A 122 16.40 -11.59 0.93
CA LEU A 122 16.35 -12.63 1.97
C LEU A 122 17.61 -12.63 2.85
N GLU A 123 18.78 -12.49 2.24
CA GLU A 123 20.07 -12.39 2.95
C GLU A 123 20.15 -11.09 3.77
N ASN A 124 19.63 -10.00 3.25
CA ASN A 124 19.64 -8.71 3.92
C ASN A 124 18.79 -8.72 5.20
N TYR A 125 17.62 -9.38 5.20
CA TYR A 125 16.82 -9.58 6.44
C TYR A 125 17.59 -10.40 7.47
N LYS A 126 18.21 -11.51 7.08
CA LYS A 126 19.03 -12.33 7.97
C LYS A 126 20.23 -11.56 8.56
N LYS A 127 20.89 -10.75 7.71
CA LYS A 127 22.05 -9.95 8.10
C LYS A 127 21.68 -8.83 9.08
N LEU A 128 20.65 -8.05 8.77
CA LEU A 128 20.30 -6.84 9.53
C LEU A 128 19.44 -7.14 10.76
N TYR A 129 18.45 -8.02 10.62
CA TYR A 129 17.45 -8.27 11.67
C TYR A 129 17.61 -9.61 12.38
N LYS A 130 18.55 -10.48 11.93
CA LYS A 130 18.83 -11.82 12.50
C LYS A 130 17.61 -12.77 12.49
N VAL A 131 16.64 -12.49 11.63
CA VAL A 131 15.43 -13.31 11.45
C VAL A 131 15.15 -13.52 9.95
N SER A 132 14.30 -14.50 9.62
CA SER A 132 13.82 -14.65 8.25
C SER A 132 12.84 -13.50 7.88
N ARG A 133 12.71 -13.21 6.58
CA ARG A 133 11.78 -12.21 6.07
C ARG A 133 10.34 -12.48 6.52
N PHE A 134 9.88 -13.73 6.48
CA PHE A 134 8.55 -14.11 6.96
C PHE A 134 8.34 -13.83 8.46
N LYS A 135 9.34 -14.14 9.28
CA LYS A 135 9.28 -13.83 10.71
C LYS A 135 9.28 -12.31 10.95
N TYR A 136 10.04 -11.57 10.16
CA TYR A 136 10.09 -10.11 10.23
C TYR A 136 8.74 -9.47 9.96
N TYR A 137 7.98 -9.99 8.97
CA TYR A 137 6.66 -9.47 8.61
C TYR A 137 5.48 -10.26 9.21
N LYS A 138 5.71 -11.14 10.17
CA LYS A 138 4.64 -11.91 10.81
C LYS A 138 3.72 -10.98 11.61
N PRO A 139 2.41 -10.87 11.28
CA PRO A 139 1.48 -10.02 12.01
C PRO A 139 1.47 -10.32 13.51
N GLY A 140 1.46 -9.26 14.31
CA GLY A 140 1.44 -9.34 15.77
C GLY A 140 2.78 -9.68 16.45
N GLU A 141 3.78 -10.12 15.69
CA GLU A 141 5.06 -10.55 16.26
C GLU A 141 6.25 -9.81 15.65
N GLY A 142 6.32 -9.75 14.32
CA GLY A 142 7.47 -9.23 13.58
C GLY A 142 7.60 -7.72 13.63
N ASP A 143 8.83 -7.21 13.70
CA ASP A 143 9.09 -5.77 13.74
C ASP A 143 8.71 -5.08 12.41
N GLY A 144 8.85 -5.78 11.28
CA GLY A 144 8.37 -5.33 9.98
C GLY A 144 6.84 -5.21 9.93
N ALA A 145 6.12 -6.21 10.46
CA ALA A 145 4.66 -6.12 10.54
C ALA A 145 4.20 -4.95 11.43
N LYS A 146 4.87 -4.73 12.57
CA LYS A 146 4.61 -3.57 13.44
C LYS A 146 4.86 -2.27 12.70
N LEU A 147 5.96 -2.17 11.95
CA LEU A 147 6.30 -1.00 11.15
C LEU A 147 5.24 -0.73 10.07
N LEU A 148 4.79 -1.77 9.34
CA LEU A 148 3.70 -1.65 8.38
C LEU A 148 2.42 -1.13 9.06
N GLY A 149 2.01 -1.74 10.17
CA GLY A 149 0.82 -1.33 10.92
C GLY A 149 0.85 0.12 11.43
N GLN A 150 2.05 0.62 11.78
CA GLN A 150 2.23 1.99 12.25
C GLN A 150 2.28 3.04 11.13
N THR A 151 2.70 2.65 9.94
CA THR A 151 3.08 3.62 8.89
C THR A 151 2.27 3.49 7.60
N ARG A 152 1.64 2.34 7.33
CA ARG A 152 0.95 2.06 6.06
C ARG A 152 -0.54 1.85 6.25
N PRO A 153 -1.37 2.84 5.94
CA PRO A 153 -2.83 2.66 5.92
C PRO A 153 -3.26 1.77 4.75
N LEU A 154 -4.44 1.16 4.87
CA LEU A 154 -5.08 0.42 3.79
C LEU A 154 -5.67 1.36 2.72
N ILE A 155 -6.37 2.40 3.17
CA ILE A 155 -7.05 3.40 2.34
C ILE A 155 -6.74 4.79 2.87
N ILE A 156 -6.57 5.75 1.97
CA ILE A 156 -6.43 7.18 2.31
C ILE A 156 -7.48 7.97 1.54
N GLN A 157 -8.06 8.96 2.19
CA GLN A 157 -8.83 10.03 1.54
C GLN A 157 -8.13 11.37 1.74
N LEU A 158 -7.82 12.07 0.63
CA LEU A 158 -7.32 13.43 0.61
C LEU A 158 -8.28 14.30 -0.21
N GLY A 159 -9.09 15.09 0.47
CA GLY A 159 -10.15 15.84 -0.18
C GLY A 159 -11.09 14.91 -0.96
N LYS A 160 -11.12 15.07 -2.28
CA LYS A 160 -11.96 14.29 -3.19
C LYS A 160 -11.30 13.02 -3.75
N PHE A 161 -10.03 12.77 -3.45
CA PHE A 161 -9.27 11.62 -3.94
C PHE A 161 -9.24 10.50 -2.89
N ILE A 162 -9.57 9.28 -3.32
CA ILE A 162 -9.50 8.05 -2.53
C ILE A 162 -8.35 7.21 -3.09
N PHE A 163 -7.38 6.87 -2.26
CA PHE A 163 -6.21 6.06 -2.61
C PHE A 163 -6.33 4.68 -1.98
N CYS A 164 -6.19 3.65 -2.78
CA CYS A 164 -6.15 2.25 -2.38
C CYS A 164 -5.22 1.47 -3.32
N HIS A 165 -4.78 0.28 -2.91
CA HIS A 165 -3.90 -0.53 -3.76
C HIS A 165 -4.70 -1.21 -4.87
N GLY A 166 -5.56 -2.17 -4.52
CA GLY A 166 -6.46 -2.81 -5.47
C GLY A 166 -7.78 -2.05 -5.64
N SER A 167 -8.69 -2.62 -6.40
CA SER A 167 -10.02 -2.04 -6.59
C SER A 167 -10.85 -2.15 -5.32
N LEU A 168 -11.62 -1.11 -5.02
CA LEU A 168 -12.68 -1.22 -4.03
C LEU A 168 -13.93 -1.80 -4.69
N SER A 169 -14.68 -2.63 -3.95
CA SER A 169 -15.99 -3.11 -4.38
C SER A 169 -17.08 -2.63 -3.46
N LYS A 170 -18.30 -2.54 -3.98
CA LYS A 170 -19.49 -2.21 -3.19
C LYS A 170 -19.66 -3.21 -2.04
N GLU A 171 -19.46 -4.50 -2.31
CA GLU A 171 -19.57 -5.59 -1.34
C GLU A 171 -18.60 -5.41 -0.16
N PHE A 172 -17.35 -5.04 -0.44
CA PHE A 172 -16.38 -4.73 0.61
C PHE A 172 -16.83 -3.55 1.48
N LEU A 173 -17.35 -2.48 0.88
CA LEU A 173 -17.79 -1.29 1.61
C LEU A 173 -19.06 -1.56 2.43
N GLU A 174 -19.98 -2.37 1.90
CA GLU A 174 -21.16 -2.86 2.65
C GLU A 174 -20.74 -3.73 3.85
N LEU A 175 -19.73 -4.59 3.69
CA LEU A 175 -19.14 -5.33 4.82
C LEU A 175 -18.53 -4.40 5.86
N CYS A 176 -17.86 -3.32 5.45
CA CYS A 176 -17.37 -2.30 6.39
C CYS A 176 -18.53 -1.71 7.21
N ILE A 177 -19.62 -1.32 6.55
CA ILE A 177 -20.82 -0.78 7.20
C ILE A 177 -21.43 -1.79 8.16
N LYS A 178 -21.59 -3.06 7.75
CA LYS A 178 -22.09 -4.18 8.57
C LYS A 178 -21.23 -4.44 9.81
N ASN A 179 -19.91 -4.21 9.71
CA ASN A 179 -18.98 -4.33 10.81
C ASN A 179 -18.84 -3.03 11.65
N ASN A 180 -19.84 -2.15 11.62
CA ASN A 180 -19.91 -0.90 12.38
C ASN A 180 -18.79 0.12 12.05
N LEU A 181 -18.18 0.04 10.87
CA LEU A 181 -17.18 1.00 10.39
C LEU A 181 -17.86 2.18 9.69
N LYS A 182 -18.90 2.73 10.31
CA LYS A 182 -19.59 3.93 9.86
C LYS A 182 -18.95 5.19 10.45
N LYS A 183 -18.97 6.27 9.67
CA LYS A 183 -18.48 7.58 10.12
C LYS A 183 -19.38 8.16 11.23
N THR A 184 -20.71 8.00 11.08
CA THR A 184 -21.73 8.29 12.09
C THR A 184 -22.80 7.20 12.04
N SER A 185 -23.60 7.07 13.12
CA SER A 185 -24.68 6.06 13.19
C SER A 185 -25.67 6.16 12.01
N ASN A 186 -25.94 7.36 11.53
CA ASN A 186 -26.93 7.64 10.48
C ASN A 186 -26.34 7.81 9.09
N SER A 187 -25.02 7.59 8.89
CA SER A 187 -24.39 7.72 7.58
C SER A 187 -24.06 6.36 6.98
N ASN A 188 -24.08 6.28 5.64
CA ASN A 188 -23.53 5.15 4.89
C ASN A 188 -22.05 5.34 4.54
N PHE A 189 -21.42 6.42 5.03
CA PHE A 189 -20.00 6.66 4.78
C PHE A 189 -19.13 5.76 5.66
N VAL A 190 -18.16 5.13 5.03
CA VAL A 190 -17.16 4.30 5.73
C VAL A 190 -16.22 5.18 6.54
N ASP A 191 -15.96 4.78 7.77
CA ASP A 191 -14.94 5.38 8.62
C ASP A 191 -13.57 4.77 8.29
N ILE A 192 -12.85 5.42 7.38
CA ILE A 192 -11.51 5.00 6.94
C ILE A 192 -10.55 4.93 8.13
N THR A 193 -10.69 5.81 9.13
CA THR A 193 -9.82 5.81 10.31
C THR A 193 -10.00 4.53 11.14
N LYS A 194 -11.25 4.13 11.38
CA LYS A 194 -11.54 2.86 12.05
C LYS A 194 -11.09 1.66 11.23
N LEU A 195 -11.31 1.67 9.91
CA LEU A 195 -10.87 0.61 9.02
C LEU A 195 -9.35 0.43 9.06
N ASN A 196 -8.59 1.51 8.90
CA ASN A 196 -7.13 1.48 8.99
C ASN A 196 -6.66 1.02 10.38
N LYS A 197 -7.37 1.42 11.44
CA LYS A 197 -7.05 1.00 12.82
C LYS A 197 -7.18 -0.51 13.01
N ILE A 198 -8.21 -1.15 12.47
CA ILE A 198 -8.39 -2.62 12.56
C ILE A 198 -7.16 -3.34 11.95
N VAL A 199 -6.71 -2.89 10.79
CA VAL A 199 -5.53 -3.48 10.12
C VAL A 199 -4.26 -3.20 10.93
N SER A 200 -4.08 -1.96 11.37
CA SER A 200 -2.95 -1.56 12.20
C SER A 200 -2.88 -2.39 13.48
N ASP A 201 -3.98 -2.48 14.23
CA ASP A 201 -4.04 -3.23 15.50
C ASP A 201 -3.68 -4.71 15.32
N TRP A 202 -4.08 -5.33 14.22
CA TRP A 202 -3.71 -6.69 13.89
C TRP A 202 -2.21 -6.82 13.56
N LEU A 203 -1.69 -5.94 12.70
CA LEU A 203 -0.28 -5.97 12.31
C LEU A 203 0.67 -5.72 13.49
N ILE A 204 0.33 -4.79 14.39
CA ILE A 204 1.16 -4.46 15.55
C ILE A 204 0.98 -5.42 16.75
N GLY A 205 -0.05 -6.27 16.71
CA GLY A 205 -0.31 -7.27 17.74
C GLY A 205 -1.23 -6.82 18.89
N ASN A 206 -1.93 -5.70 18.75
CA ASN A 206 -2.95 -5.27 19.72
C ASN A 206 -4.17 -6.20 19.71
N THR A 207 -4.36 -6.95 18.66
CA THR A 207 -5.39 -7.99 18.53
C THR A 207 -4.87 -9.18 17.74
N LYS A 208 -5.35 -10.39 18.10
CA LYS A 208 -5.15 -11.61 17.30
C LYS A 208 -6.23 -11.78 16.22
N LYS A 209 -7.28 -10.97 16.26
CA LYS A 209 -8.40 -11.05 15.30
C LYS A 209 -7.93 -10.53 13.95
N VAL A 210 -7.89 -11.44 12.97
CA VAL A 210 -7.59 -11.10 11.57
C VAL A 210 -8.72 -10.19 11.03
N PRO A 211 -8.41 -9.10 10.32
CA PRO A 211 -9.43 -8.26 9.71
C PRO A 211 -10.35 -9.07 8.79
N PHE A 212 -11.64 -8.81 8.84
CA PHE A 212 -12.69 -9.64 8.22
C PHE A 212 -12.54 -9.83 6.70
N PHE A 213 -11.85 -8.93 6.02
CA PHE A 213 -11.65 -8.99 4.56
C PHE A 213 -10.38 -9.71 4.14
N ILE A 214 -9.41 -9.93 5.05
CA ILE A 214 -8.09 -10.49 4.69
C ILE A 214 -8.22 -11.88 4.07
N ASN A 215 -9.12 -12.72 4.57
CA ASN A 215 -9.35 -14.06 4.06
C ASN A 215 -10.61 -14.14 3.17
N SER A 216 -11.10 -13.02 2.64
CA SER A 216 -12.20 -13.00 1.69
C SER A 216 -11.72 -13.30 0.26
N SER A 217 -12.66 -13.55 -0.66
CA SER A 217 -12.34 -13.70 -2.08
C SER A 217 -11.71 -12.43 -2.66
N ASP A 218 -10.93 -12.58 -3.73
CA ASP A 218 -10.25 -11.46 -4.39
C ASP A 218 -11.20 -10.35 -4.82
N ASN A 219 -12.44 -10.68 -5.21
CA ASN A 219 -13.44 -9.68 -5.60
C ASN A 219 -13.89 -8.78 -4.43
N ILE A 220 -13.68 -9.21 -3.19
CA ILE A 220 -14.03 -8.45 -1.98
C ILE A 220 -12.80 -7.82 -1.34
N ASN A 221 -11.67 -8.52 -1.38
CA ASN A 221 -10.45 -8.07 -0.72
C ASN A 221 -9.84 -6.84 -1.45
N PRO A 222 -9.79 -5.66 -0.82
CA PRO A 222 -9.34 -4.42 -1.47
C PRO A 222 -7.85 -4.43 -1.86
N LEU A 223 -7.10 -5.43 -1.42
CA LEU A 223 -5.69 -5.60 -1.80
C LEU A 223 -5.52 -6.44 -3.07
N PHE A 224 -6.47 -7.35 -3.37
CA PHE A 224 -6.39 -8.28 -4.51
C PHE A 224 -7.38 -7.97 -5.62
N ASN A 225 -8.42 -7.19 -5.35
CA ASN A 225 -9.47 -6.92 -6.31
C ASN A 225 -8.92 -6.17 -7.55
N ARG A 226 -9.20 -6.71 -8.75
CA ARG A 226 -8.74 -6.16 -10.03
C ARG A 226 -9.88 -5.64 -10.92
N ASN A 227 -11.10 -5.53 -10.41
CA ASN A 227 -12.26 -5.15 -11.21
C ASN A 227 -12.12 -3.80 -11.92
N LEU A 228 -11.41 -2.85 -11.32
CA LEU A 228 -11.15 -1.53 -11.92
C LEU A 228 -9.70 -1.34 -12.38
N THR A 229 -8.76 -2.20 -11.94
CA THR A 229 -7.33 -2.11 -12.31
C THR A 229 -6.96 -2.95 -13.53
N ASN A 230 -7.88 -3.80 -14.03
CA ASN A 230 -7.74 -4.49 -15.31
C ASN A 230 -8.74 -3.95 -16.33
N PRO A 231 -8.42 -2.88 -17.07
CA PRO A 231 -9.36 -2.18 -17.94
C PRO A 231 -9.79 -2.97 -19.19
N LYS A 232 -9.15 -4.10 -19.49
CA LYS A 232 -9.46 -4.89 -20.71
C LYS A 232 -10.84 -5.55 -20.69
N SER A 233 -11.51 -5.61 -19.54
CA SER A 233 -12.79 -6.29 -19.34
C SER A 233 -14.00 -5.36 -19.21
N LEU A 234 -13.79 -4.04 -19.11
CA LEU A 234 -14.86 -3.09 -18.82
C LEU A 234 -15.06 -2.10 -19.98
N ASN A 235 -16.31 -1.90 -20.39
CA ASN A 235 -16.65 -0.75 -21.20
C ASN A 235 -16.77 0.51 -20.30
N LYS A 236 -16.86 1.69 -20.95
CA LYS A 236 -16.90 2.98 -20.25
C LYS A 236 -18.08 3.10 -19.27
N THR A 237 -19.25 2.61 -19.63
CA THR A 237 -20.46 2.69 -18.79
C THR A 237 -20.33 1.78 -17.57
N GLU A 238 -19.85 0.57 -17.75
CA GLU A 238 -19.56 -0.37 -16.65
C GLU A 238 -18.53 0.20 -15.68
N CYS A 239 -17.45 0.79 -16.19
CA CYS A 239 -16.44 1.45 -15.38
C CYS A 239 -17.04 2.58 -14.54
N ILE A 240 -17.83 3.47 -15.14
CA ILE A 240 -18.50 4.58 -14.43
C ILE A 240 -19.42 4.02 -13.33
N ASN A 241 -20.27 3.07 -13.66
CA ASN A 241 -21.21 2.48 -12.71
C ASN A 241 -20.48 1.83 -11.51
N LEU A 242 -19.37 1.14 -11.75
CA LEU A 242 -18.56 0.56 -10.67
C LEU A 242 -17.93 1.63 -9.79
N VAL A 243 -17.34 2.67 -10.38
CA VAL A 243 -16.73 3.78 -9.65
C VAL A 243 -17.79 4.51 -8.82
N ASP A 244 -18.95 4.85 -9.39
CA ASP A 244 -20.03 5.52 -8.67
C ASP A 244 -20.58 4.66 -7.52
N SER A 245 -20.70 3.33 -7.75
CA SER A 245 -21.13 2.39 -6.72
C SER A 245 -20.21 2.35 -5.50
N VAL A 246 -18.94 2.71 -5.67
CA VAL A 246 -17.93 2.78 -4.61
C VAL A 246 -17.89 4.18 -3.98
N LEU A 247 -17.86 5.23 -4.80
CA LEU A 247 -17.65 6.61 -4.31
C LEU A 247 -18.77 7.10 -3.38
N GLN A 248 -20.00 6.58 -3.52
CA GLN A 248 -21.12 6.91 -2.62
C GLN A 248 -20.85 6.58 -1.13
N TYR A 249 -19.85 5.74 -0.83
CA TYR A 249 -19.46 5.40 0.55
C TYR A 249 -18.41 6.35 1.15
N PHE A 250 -17.98 7.35 0.39
CA PHE A 250 -16.98 8.34 0.82
C PHE A 250 -17.53 9.75 0.77
N ASN A 251 -17.52 10.44 1.91
CA ASN A 251 -17.96 11.83 1.96
C ASN A 251 -17.06 12.70 1.06
N ASN A 252 -17.65 13.35 0.05
CA ASN A 252 -16.95 14.15 -0.97
C ASN A 252 -15.92 13.38 -1.84
N GLY A 253 -15.95 12.04 -1.86
CA GLY A 253 -15.13 11.25 -2.77
C GLY A 253 -15.57 11.44 -4.22
N GLN A 254 -14.63 11.73 -5.14
CA GLN A 254 -14.91 11.93 -6.57
C GLN A 254 -13.96 11.11 -7.46
N TYR A 255 -12.81 10.72 -6.97
CA TYR A 255 -11.78 10.03 -7.75
C TYR A 255 -11.21 8.86 -6.98
N LEU A 256 -11.04 7.72 -7.66
CA LEU A 256 -10.27 6.57 -7.17
C LEU A 256 -8.88 6.61 -7.81
N VAL A 257 -7.85 6.44 -7.00
CA VAL A 257 -6.45 6.33 -7.43
C VAL A 257 -5.92 5.00 -6.93
N MET A 258 -5.56 4.11 -7.85
CA MET A 258 -5.26 2.71 -7.54
C MET A 258 -3.92 2.29 -8.13
N GLY A 259 -3.24 1.34 -7.47
CA GLY A 259 -2.14 0.52 -7.97
C GLY A 259 -2.66 -0.80 -8.54
N HIS A 260 -1.89 -1.89 -8.32
CA HIS A 260 -2.29 -3.28 -8.65
C HIS A 260 -2.71 -3.48 -10.12
N SER A 261 -2.18 -2.65 -11.03
CA SER A 261 -2.42 -2.71 -12.46
C SER A 261 -1.39 -3.64 -13.13
N THR A 262 -1.83 -4.46 -14.09
CA THR A 262 -0.97 -5.33 -14.92
C THR A 262 -0.96 -4.86 -16.35
#